data_5c8558a0e19bcecd934f1da170138ede
#
_entry.id   5c8558a0e19bcecd934f1da170138ede
#
_cell.length_a   1.000
_cell.length_b   1.000
_cell.length_c   1.000
_cell.angle_alpha   90.00
_cell.angle_beta   90.00
_cell.angle_gamma   90.00
#
_symmetry.space_group_name_H-M   'P 1'
#
loop_
_entity.id
_entity.type
_entity.pdbx_description
1 polymer ?
#
loop_
_entity_poly.entity_id
_entity_poly.type
_entity_poly.pdbx_seq_one_letter_code
_entity_poly.pdbx_strand_id
1 'polypeptide(L)'
;MVRKFDFLVIGSGIAGMSFALKVAHKGKVALICKSGLEEANTYFAQGGVASVTNLLVDNFDKHIEDTMIAGDWISDRGAVEKVVREAPAQIEELIKWGVDFDKNEKGEFDLHREGGHSEFRILHHKDNTGAEIQDSLIKAVQRHPNIEVIENQFAVEILTQHHLGVTVTRQTPDIKCYGAYILDPKTGKVDTYLAKVTLMATGGVGAIYKTTTNPLVATGDGIAMVYRAKGTVKDMEFVQFHPTALYHPGDRPSFLITEAMRGYGGVLRTMDGKEFMQKYDPRLSLAPRDIVARAIDNEM
;
A
#
# COMPACT_ATOMS: atom_id res chain seq x y z
N MET A 1 -29.31 -10.58 -2.20
CA MET A 1 -29.87 -9.73 -1.09
C MET A 1 -29.43 -8.31 -1.31
N VAL A 2 -30.19 -7.27 -0.81
CA VAL A 2 -29.74 -5.88 -0.83
C VAL A 2 -29.35 -5.48 0.58
N ARG A 3 -28.10 -5.00 0.76
CA ARG A 3 -27.59 -4.48 2.03
C ARG A 3 -27.29 -3.00 1.89
N LYS A 4 -27.48 -2.22 2.95
CA LYS A 4 -27.30 -0.75 2.92
C LYS A 4 -26.34 -0.31 4.02
N PHE A 5 -25.38 0.54 3.65
CA PHE A 5 -24.39 1.12 4.53
C PHE A 5 -24.25 2.63 4.25
N ASP A 6 -23.61 3.34 5.14
CA ASP A 6 -23.18 4.71 4.87
C ASP A 6 -21.89 4.71 4.05
N PHE A 7 -20.97 3.79 4.39
CA PHE A 7 -19.67 3.64 3.75
C PHE A 7 -19.44 2.19 3.33
N LEU A 8 -19.00 1.98 2.10
CA LEU A 8 -18.50 0.71 1.60
C LEU A 8 -17.00 0.86 1.33
N VAL A 9 -16.20 0.03 1.99
CA VAL A 9 -14.74 0.00 1.83
C VAL A 9 -14.35 -1.33 1.20
N ILE A 10 -13.71 -1.30 0.04
CA ILE A 10 -13.28 -2.50 -0.68
C ILE A 10 -11.76 -2.59 -0.60
N GLY A 11 -11.28 -3.53 0.22
CA GLY A 11 -9.88 -3.78 0.53
C GLY A 11 -9.52 -3.52 1.98
N SER A 12 -8.77 -4.46 2.58
CA SER A 12 -8.41 -4.53 4.00
C SER A 12 -6.96 -4.14 4.31
N GLY A 13 -6.25 -3.52 3.37
CA GLY A 13 -4.93 -2.96 3.66
C GLY A 13 -5.01 -1.68 4.50
N ILE A 14 -3.86 -1.08 4.81
CA ILE A 14 -3.76 0.15 5.63
C ILE A 14 -4.72 1.25 5.17
N ALA A 15 -4.87 1.48 3.86
CA ALA A 15 -5.76 2.52 3.32
C ALA A 15 -7.24 2.27 3.66
N GLY A 16 -7.70 1.02 3.48
CA GLY A 16 -9.09 0.65 3.73
C GLY A 16 -9.43 0.70 5.22
N MET A 17 -8.62 0.09 6.06
CA MET A 17 -8.87 0.06 7.52
C MET A 17 -8.74 1.44 8.15
N SER A 18 -7.74 2.24 7.78
CA SER A 18 -7.60 3.61 8.28
C SER A 18 -8.81 4.47 7.90
N PHE A 19 -9.28 4.38 6.66
CA PHE A 19 -10.49 5.11 6.26
C PHE A 19 -11.72 4.63 7.05
N ALA A 20 -11.90 3.30 7.18
CA ALA A 20 -13.01 2.74 7.93
C ALA A 20 -13.05 3.27 9.37
N LEU A 21 -11.92 3.29 10.08
CA LEU A 21 -11.80 3.83 11.44
C LEU A 21 -12.10 5.34 11.49
N LYS A 22 -11.62 6.10 10.50
CA LYS A 22 -11.85 7.56 10.42
C LYS A 22 -13.32 7.93 10.22
N VAL A 23 -14.09 7.12 9.49
CA VAL A 23 -15.49 7.45 9.15
C VAL A 23 -16.53 6.73 10.03
N ALA A 24 -16.13 5.74 10.80
CA ALA A 24 -17.05 4.90 11.57
C ALA A 24 -17.88 5.66 12.62
N HIS A 25 -17.40 6.81 13.08
CA HIS A 25 -18.18 7.70 13.95
C HIS A 25 -19.32 8.43 13.21
N LYS A 26 -19.31 8.43 11.87
CA LYS A 26 -20.32 9.12 11.02
C LYS A 26 -21.40 8.17 10.49
N GLY A 27 -21.23 6.85 10.61
CA GLY A 27 -22.21 5.90 10.12
C GLY A 27 -21.71 4.46 10.05
N LYS A 28 -22.55 3.59 9.49
CA LYS A 28 -22.25 2.16 9.31
C LYS A 28 -21.28 1.93 8.16
N VAL A 29 -20.23 1.19 8.42
CA VAL A 29 -19.18 0.83 7.46
C VAL A 29 -19.25 -0.65 7.16
N ALA A 30 -19.25 -1.04 5.87
CA ALA A 30 -18.90 -2.38 5.43
C ALA A 30 -17.45 -2.37 4.94
N LEU A 31 -16.58 -3.14 5.58
CA LEU A 31 -15.21 -3.38 5.14
C LEU A 31 -15.12 -4.78 4.51
N ILE A 32 -14.88 -4.83 3.20
CA ILE A 32 -14.90 -6.07 2.42
C ILE A 32 -13.50 -6.42 1.95
N CYS A 33 -13.12 -7.68 2.11
CA CYS A 33 -11.91 -8.25 1.51
C CYS A 33 -12.19 -9.62 0.87
N LYS A 34 -11.45 -9.93 -0.19
CA LYS A 34 -11.66 -11.14 -0.99
C LYS A 34 -11.03 -12.40 -0.37
N SER A 35 -10.21 -12.23 0.65
CA SER A 35 -9.62 -13.29 1.48
C SER A 35 -9.66 -12.87 2.95
N GLY A 36 -8.78 -13.40 3.80
CA GLY A 36 -8.61 -12.93 5.18
C GLY A 36 -8.06 -11.50 5.26
N LEU A 37 -8.25 -10.86 6.41
CA LEU A 37 -7.78 -9.48 6.65
C LEU A 37 -6.26 -9.33 6.54
N GLU A 38 -5.49 -10.37 6.85
CA GLU A 38 -4.02 -10.38 6.79
C GLU A 38 -3.48 -10.42 5.35
N GLU A 39 -4.29 -10.86 4.38
CA GLU A 39 -3.88 -11.01 2.99
C GLU A 39 -3.80 -9.66 2.25
N ALA A 40 -2.95 -8.78 2.72
CA ALA A 40 -2.74 -7.45 2.14
C ALA A 40 -1.25 -7.14 1.98
N ASN A 41 -0.88 -6.31 0.99
CA ASN A 41 0.50 -5.85 0.83
C ASN A 41 1.06 -5.19 2.09
N THR A 42 0.21 -4.56 2.89
CA THR A 42 0.61 -3.96 4.17
C THR A 42 1.24 -5.00 5.10
N TYR A 43 0.64 -6.18 5.25
CA TYR A 43 1.15 -7.24 6.13
C TYR A 43 2.56 -7.70 5.73
N PHE A 44 2.83 -7.80 4.44
CA PHE A 44 4.11 -8.28 3.90
C PHE A 44 5.19 -7.19 3.79
N ALA A 45 4.87 -5.95 4.14
CA ALA A 45 5.85 -4.86 4.11
C ALA A 45 6.82 -4.99 5.30
N GLN A 46 8.10 -5.19 5.01
CA GLN A 46 9.17 -5.36 6.02
C GLN A 46 9.81 -4.04 6.43
N GLY A 47 9.94 -3.10 5.49
CA GLY A 47 10.52 -1.78 5.73
C GLY A 47 9.69 -0.92 6.68
N GLY A 48 10.10 0.32 6.86
CA GLY A 48 9.42 1.25 7.75
C GLY A 48 8.53 2.26 7.03
N VAL A 49 8.08 3.25 7.79
CA VAL A 49 7.27 4.37 7.30
C VAL A 49 8.07 5.67 7.43
N ALA A 50 8.27 6.37 6.32
CA ALA A 50 9.00 7.64 6.31
C ALA A 50 8.13 8.77 6.87
N SER A 51 8.63 9.46 7.90
CA SER A 51 7.98 10.66 8.45
C SER A 51 8.98 11.57 9.14
N VAL A 52 8.85 12.87 8.95
CA VAL A 52 9.66 13.86 9.67
C VAL A 52 9.12 14.01 11.09
N THR A 53 9.73 13.31 12.04
CA THR A 53 9.32 13.32 13.45
C THR A 53 10.24 14.16 14.34
N ASN A 54 11.44 14.51 13.88
CA ASN A 54 12.42 15.30 14.60
C ASN A 54 12.90 16.49 13.77
N LEU A 55 12.33 17.67 14.01
CA LEU A 55 12.67 18.92 13.29
C LEU A 55 14.04 19.52 13.64
N LEU A 56 14.78 18.98 14.62
CA LEU A 56 16.13 19.44 14.95
C LEU A 56 17.18 18.93 13.95
N VAL A 57 16.93 17.76 13.35
CA VAL A 57 17.89 17.08 12.44
C VAL A 57 17.36 16.92 11.03
N ASP A 58 16.02 16.94 10.86
CA ASP A 58 15.34 16.74 9.57
C ASP A 58 14.31 17.86 9.35
N ASN A 59 13.83 17.99 8.12
CA ASN A 59 12.74 18.91 7.78
C ASN A 59 11.93 18.41 6.58
N PHE A 60 10.74 18.98 6.41
CA PHE A 60 9.83 18.59 5.32
C PHE A 60 10.43 18.84 3.94
N ASP A 61 11.17 19.92 3.75
CA ASP A 61 11.68 20.30 2.43
C ASP A 61 12.75 19.30 1.96
N LYS A 62 13.62 18.81 2.87
CA LYS A 62 14.54 17.70 2.56
C LYS A 62 13.78 16.44 2.14
N HIS A 63 12.73 16.07 2.86
CA HIS A 63 11.95 14.87 2.52
C HIS A 63 11.20 15.03 1.20
N ILE A 64 10.66 16.21 0.91
CA ILE A 64 10.04 16.52 -0.38
C ILE A 64 11.06 16.41 -1.50
N GLU A 65 12.25 16.98 -1.33
CA GLU A 65 13.33 16.93 -2.33
C GLU A 65 13.79 15.49 -2.59
N ASP A 66 14.06 14.71 -1.54
CA ASP A 66 14.40 13.28 -1.67
C ASP A 66 13.34 12.52 -2.47
N THR A 67 12.05 12.80 -2.21
CA THR A 67 10.93 12.15 -2.91
C THR A 67 10.85 12.58 -4.37
N MET A 68 11.07 13.87 -4.68
CA MET A 68 11.08 14.36 -6.05
C MET A 68 12.24 13.77 -6.85
N ILE A 69 13.44 13.67 -6.24
CA ILE A 69 14.62 13.03 -6.85
C ILE A 69 14.33 11.54 -7.12
N ALA A 70 13.80 10.81 -6.14
CA ALA A 70 13.46 9.39 -6.29
C ALA A 70 12.38 9.14 -7.35
N GLY A 71 11.48 10.09 -7.55
CA GLY A 71 10.45 10.08 -8.59
C GLY A 71 10.90 10.66 -9.94
N ASP A 72 12.20 10.87 -10.15
CA ASP A 72 12.77 11.45 -11.39
C ASP A 72 12.08 12.76 -11.83
N TRP A 73 11.65 13.57 -10.87
CA TRP A 73 10.96 14.85 -11.03
C TRP A 73 9.62 14.82 -11.77
N ILE A 74 9.09 13.63 -12.09
CA ILE A 74 7.79 13.48 -12.75
C ILE A 74 6.63 13.39 -11.76
N SER A 75 6.91 13.29 -10.46
CA SER A 75 5.90 13.29 -9.39
C SER A 75 5.18 14.64 -9.32
N ASP A 76 3.88 14.63 -9.01
CA ASP A 76 3.13 15.85 -8.69
C ASP A 76 3.65 16.43 -7.37
N ARG A 77 4.34 17.54 -7.43
CA ARG A 77 4.95 18.20 -6.28
C ARG A 77 3.92 18.55 -5.20
N GLY A 78 2.72 19.01 -5.59
CA GLY A 78 1.66 19.34 -4.62
C GLY A 78 1.16 18.12 -3.86
N ALA A 79 1.06 16.97 -4.53
CA ALA A 79 0.74 15.70 -3.89
C ALA A 79 1.86 15.26 -2.94
N VAL A 80 3.13 15.35 -3.36
CA VAL A 80 4.28 15.02 -2.51
C VAL A 80 4.32 15.91 -1.26
N GLU A 81 4.18 17.23 -1.40
CA GLU A 81 4.16 18.17 -0.29
C GLU A 81 3.05 17.84 0.72
N LYS A 82 1.85 17.54 0.23
CA LYS A 82 0.72 17.16 1.07
C LYS A 82 1.01 15.90 1.86
N VAL A 83 1.46 14.83 1.20
CA VAL A 83 1.76 13.54 1.85
C VAL A 83 2.84 13.71 2.90
N VAL A 84 3.95 14.38 2.57
CA VAL A 84 5.08 14.54 3.48
C VAL A 84 4.72 15.39 4.70
N ARG A 85 3.97 16.49 4.52
CA ARG A 85 3.60 17.38 5.63
C ARG A 85 2.51 16.79 6.53
N GLU A 86 1.62 15.97 5.99
CA GLU A 86 0.58 15.31 6.78
C GLU A 86 1.05 14.01 7.47
N ALA A 87 2.19 13.43 7.07
CA ALA A 87 2.69 12.16 7.57
C ALA A 87 2.80 12.10 9.11
N PRO A 88 3.34 13.10 9.85
CA PRO A 88 3.43 13.02 11.31
C PRO A 88 2.08 12.82 11.98
N ALA A 89 1.05 13.53 11.54
CA ALA A 89 -0.30 13.38 12.08
C ALA A 89 -0.89 11.98 11.80
N GLN A 90 -0.57 11.38 10.63
CA GLN A 90 -1.01 10.03 10.31
C GLN A 90 -0.28 8.97 11.15
N ILE A 91 1.00 9.17 11.47
CA ILE A 91 1.74 8.31 12.41
C ILE A 91 1.10 8.36 13.80
N GLU A 92 0.76 9.55 14.31
CA GLU A 92 0.06 9.67 15.58
C GLU A 92 -1.30 8.93 15.60
N GLU A 93 -2.03 8.94 14.48
CA GLU A 93 -3.28 8.18 14.37
C GLU A 93 -3.04 6.67 14.39
N LEU A 94 -2.01 6.16 13.71
CA LEU A 94 -1.64 4.75 13.76
C LEU A 94 -1.31 4.32 15.21
N ILE A 95 -0.56 5.14 15.93
CA ILE A 95 -0.24 4.89 17.35
C ILE A 95 -1.52 4.89 18.22
N LYS A 96 -2.46 5.79 17.97
CA LYS A 96 -3.75 5.80 18.68
C LYS A 96 -4.58 4.55 18.42
N TRP A 97 -4.42 3.92 17.25
CA TRP A 97 -5.06 2.65 16.91
C TRP A 97 -4.28 1.42 17.39
N GLY A 98 -3.14 1.62 18.05
CA GLY A 98 -2.39 0.58 18.74
C GLY A 98 -1.11 0.14 18.09
N VAL A 99 -0.67 0.81 17.01
CA VAL A 99 0.62 0.51 16.38
C VAL A 99 1.76 0.91 17.30
N ASP A 100 2.70 0.01 17.53
CA ASP A 100 3.89 0.22 18.35
C ASP A 100 5.13 0.30 17.45
N PHE A 101 5.72 1.48 17.38
CA PHE A 101 7.00 1.70 16.70
C PHE A 101 8.15 1.58 17.71
N ASP A 102 9.26 1.03 17.27
CA ASP A 102 10.44 0.83 18.11
C ASP A 102 10.97 2.17 18.64
N LYS A 103 11.47 2.12 19.88
CA LYS A 103 12.02 3.26 20.60
C LYS A 103 13.39 2.95 21.13
N ASN A 104 14.26 3.96 21.16
CA ASN A 104 15.58 3.89 21.75
C ASN A 104 15.49 3.89 23.29
N GLU A 105 16.64 3.74 23.95
CA GLU A 105 16.73 3.73 25.42
C GLU A 105 16.20 5.01 26.10
N LYS A 106 16.10 6.10 25.38
CA LYS A 106 15.56 7.40 25.85
C LYS A 106 14.04 7.52 25.67
N GLY A 107 13.39 6.51 25.05
CA GLY A 107 11.97 6.54 24.73
C GLY A 107 11.60 7.36 23.50
N GLU A 108 12.57 7.81 22.71
CA GLU A 108 12.36 8.45 21.41
C GLU A 108 12.26 7.38 20.33
N PHE A 109 11.64 7.68 19.17
CA PHE A 109 11.58 6.73 18.05
C PHE A 109 13.00 6.33 17.61
N ASP A 110 13.23 5.04 17.47
CA ASP A 110 14.42 4.51 16.82
C ASP A 110 14.22 4.65 15.30
N LEU A 111 14.96 5.56 14.70
CA LEU A 111 14.78 5.91 13.29
C LEU A 111 15.88 5.32 12.43
N HIS A 112 15.50 4.68 11.35
CA HIS A 112 16.42 4.19 10.33
C HIS A 112 16.53 5.14 9.14
N ARG A 113 17.53 4.89 8.29
CA ARG A 113 17.67 5.53 6.97
C ARG A 113 17.68 4.45 5.91
N GLU A 114 16.84 4.58 4.91
CA GLU A 114 16.79 3.71 3.73
C GLU A 114 17.34 4.42 2.49
N GLY A 115 17.52 3.67 1.40
CA GLY A 115 18.00 4.21 0.13
C GLY A 115 17.10 5.35 -0.41
N GLY A 116 17.72 6.38 -0.94
CA GLY A 116 17.03 7.59 -1.43
C GLY A 116 16.71 8.63 -0.36
N HIS A 117 16.84 8.32 0.93
CA HIS A 117 16.64 9.29 2.00
C HIS A 117 17.95 9.96 2.43
N SER A 118 17.93 11.29 2.58
CA SER A 118 19.06 12.08 3.07
C SER A 118 19.21 12.00 4.59
N GLU A 119 18.11 11.75 5.33
CA GLU A 119 18.08 11.76 6.79
C GLU A 119 17.46 10.48 7.37
N PHE A 120 17.67 10.26 8.69
CA PHE A 120 17.04 9.19 9.46
C PHE A 120 15.61 9.60 9.78
N ARG A 121 14.62 9.02 9.08
CA ARG A 121 13.21 9.35 9.24
C ARG A 121 12.27 8.15 9.11
N ILE A 122 12.82 6.95 9.06
CA ILE A 122 12.04 5.73 8.87
C ILE A 122 11.67 5.16 10.23
N LEU A 123 10.38 5.25 10.60
CA LEU A 123 9.83 4.55 11.75
C LEU A 123 9.65 3.07 11.41
N HIS A 124 9.96 2.20 12.33
CA HIS A 124 9.87 0.76 12.11
C HIS A 124 9.42 0.00 13.37
N HIS A 125 9.02 -1.23 13.20
CA HIS A 125 8.86 -2.22 14.25
C HIS A 125 9.66 -3.45 13.86
N LYS A 126 10.88 -3.59 14.41
CA LYS A 126 11.85 -4.62 14.00
C LYS A 126 12.02 -4.65 12.47
N ASP A 127 11.83 -5.82 11.83
CA ASP A 127 11.84 -6.03 10.38
C ASP A 127 10.46 -6.41 9.82
N ASN A 128 9.39 -6.15 10.57
CA ASN A 128 8.01 -6.52 10.23
C ASN A 128 6.98 -5.42 10.49
N THR A 129 7.37 -4.19 10.21
CA THR A 129 6.56 -2.98 10.45
C THR A 129 5.16 -3.09 9.84
N GLY A 130 5.05 -3.65 8.65
CA GLY A 130 3.76 -3.82 7.98
C GLY A 130 2.84 -4.79 8.70
N ALA A 131 3.37 -5.89 9.25
CA ALA A 131 2.58 -6.84 10.04
C ALA A 131 2.08 -6.20 11.32
N GLU A 132 2.92 -5.44 12.04
CA GLU A 132 2.53 -4.69 13.23
C GLU A 132 1.40 -3.71 12.94
N ILE A 133 1.52 -2.93 11.86
CA ILE A 133 0.47 -1.99 11.43
C ILE A 133 -0.83 -2.74 11.11
N GLN A 134 -0.75 -3.81 10.31
CA GLN A 134 -1.90 -4.59 9.88
C GLN A 134 -2.64 -5.20 11.07
N ASP A 135 -1.91 -5.88 11.97
CA ASP A 135 -2.47 -6.54 13.16
C ASP A 135 -3.15 -5.56 14.11
N SER A 136 -2.54 -4.39 14.32
CA SER A 136 -3.10 -3.34 15.15
C SER A 136 -4.38 -2.75 14.56
N LEU A 137 -4.39 -2.50 13.24
CA LEU A 137 -5.59 -2.01 12.55
C LEU A 137 -6.70 -3.08 12.51
N ILE A 138 -6.38 -4.37 12.33
CA ILE A 138 -7.35 -5.47 12.41
C ILE A 138 -8.03 -5.46 13.78
N LYS A 139 -7.26 -5.40 14.85
CA LYS A 139 -7.81 -5.33 16.22
C LYS A 139 -8.71 -4.10 16.41
N ALA A 140 -8.31 -2.94 15.86
CA ALA A 140 -9.07 -1.71 15.95
C ALA A 140 -10.41 -1.79 15.20
N VAL A 141 -10.42 -2.25 13.94
CA VAL A 141 -11.66 -2.36 13.14
C VAL A 141 -12.61 -3.41 13.69
N GLN A 142 -12.10 -4.56 14.18
CA GLN A 142 -12.93 -5.62 14.77
C GLN A 142 -13.61 -5.21 16.07
N ARG A 143 -13.02 -4.28 16.83
CA ARG A 143 -13.61 -3.76 18.08
C ARG A 143 -14.61 -2.65 17.85
N HIS A 144 -14.65 -2.05 16.65
CA HIS A 144 -15.48 -0.87 16.41
C HIS A 144 -16.94 -1.26 16.08
N PRO A 145 -17.95 -0.85 16.85
CA PRO A 145 -19.33 -1.32 16.72
C PRO A 145 -20.00 -0.94 15.40
N ASN A 146 -19.52 0.10 14.71
CA ASN A 146 -20.08 0.57 13.44
C ASN A 146 -19.35 0.02 12.21
N ILE A 147 -18.33 -0.84 12.40
CA ILE A 147 -17.61 -1.47 11.29
C ILE A 147 -17.99 -2.94 11.22
N GLU A 148 -18.59 -3.33 10.11
CA GLU A 148 -18.83 -4.73 9.79
C GLU A 148 -17.72 -5.22 8.86
N VAL A 149 -16.89 -6.15 9.35
CA VAL A 149 -15.84 -6.81 8.58
C VAL A 149 -16.42 -8.01 7.87
N ILE A 150 -16.22 -8.08 6.55
CA ILE A 150 -16.82 -9.11 5.69
C ILE A 150 -15.71 -9.70 4.82
N GLU A 151 -15.19 -10.83 5.29
CA GLU A 151 -14.09 -11.55 4.65
C GLU A 151 -14.56 -12.56 3.61
N ASN A 152 -13.65 -12.98 2.74
CA ASN A 152 -13.90 -13.97 1.69
C ASN A 152 -15.07 -13.58 0.78
N GLN A 153 -15.18 -12.30 0.47
CA GLN A 153 -16.21 -11.74 -0.42
C GLN A 153 -15.54 -10.94 -1.54
N PHE A 154 -15.91 -11.22 -2.77
CA PHE A 154 -15.29 -10.63 -3.95
C PHE A 154 -16.16 -9.51 -4.51
N ALA A 155 -15.61 -8.28 -4.56
CA ALA A 155 -16.27 -7.18 -5.26
C ALA A 155 -16.14 -7.37 -6.77
N VAL A 156 -17.27 -7.52 -7.44
CA VAL A 156 -17.33 -7.87 -8.88
C VAL A 156 -17.40 -6.62 -9.76
N GLU A 157 -18.29 -5.67 -9.37
CA GLU A 157 -18.59 -4.52 -10.20
C GLU A 157 -19.04 -3.33 -9.36
N ILE A 158 -18.64 -2.11 -9.74
CA ILE A 158 -19.12 -0.86 -9.16
C ILE A 158 -20.48 -0.52 -9.77
N LEU A 159 -21.46 -0.23 -8.94
CA LEU A 159 -22.80 0.15 -9.36
C LEU A 159 -22.88 1.63 -9.75
N THR A 160 -23.25 1.88 -11.00
CA THR A 160 -23.44 3.23 -11.54
C THR A 160 -24.81 3.36 -12.20
N GLN A 161 -25.12 4.51 -12.77
CA GLN A 161 -26.36 4.71 -13.58
C GLN A 161 -26.50 3.70 -14.72
N HIS A 162 -25.40 3.09 -15.18
CA HIS A 162 -25.45 2.03 -16.19
C HIS A 162 -26.37 0.87 -15.76
N HIS A 163 -26.33 0.49 -14.50
CA HIS A 163 -27.16 -0.58 -13.91
C HIS A 163 -28.65 -0.20 -13.77
N LEU A 164 -28.97 1.06 -14.03
CA LEU A 164 -30.36 1.59 -14.10
C LEU A 164 -30.82 1.79 -15.54
N GLY A 165 -30.12 1.25 -16.52
CA GLY A 165 -30.47 1.36 -17.95
C GLY A 165 -29.97 2.64 -18.63
N VAL A 166 -29.15 3.45 -17.97
CA VAL A 166 -28.57 4.67 -18.56
C VAL A 166 -27.27 4.35 -19.25
N THR A 167 -27.05 4.80 -20.49
CA THR A 167 -25.76 4.66 -21.16
C THR A 167 -24.74 5.56 -20.50
N VAL A 168 -23.70 4.97 -19.91
CA VAL A 168 -22.57 5.67 -19.26
C VAL A 168 -21.33 5.55 -20.11
N THR A 169 -20.74 6.68 -20.50
CA THR A 169 -19.50 6.80 -21.25
C THR A 169 -18.48 7.62 -20.43
N ARG A 170 -17.24 7.73 -20.89
CA ARG A 170 -16.24 8.60 -20.24
C ARG A 170 -16.58 10.08 -20.31
N GLN A 171 -17.44 10.49 -21.24
CA GLN A 171 -17.93 11.87 -21.39
C GLN A 171 -19.22 12.13 -20.60
N THR A 172 -19.82 11.10 -19.99
CA THR A 172 -21.00 11.27 -19.17
C THR A 172 -20.68 12.14 -17.95
N PRO A 173 -21.31 13.31 -17.78
CA PRO A 173 -21.11 14.12 -16.60
C PRO A 173 -21.75 13.44 -15.38
N ASP A 174 -21.23 13.74 -14.20
CA ASP A 174 -21.83 13.34 -12.91
C ASP A 174 -22.10 11.83 -12.79
N ILE A 175 -21.11 11.00 -13.18
CA ILE A 175 -21.18 9.56 -12.92
C ILE A 175 -21.28 9.34 -11.42
N LYS A 176 -22.33 8.66 -10.98
CA LYS A 176 -22.59 8.35 -9.57
C LYS A 176 -22.25 6.89 -9.27
N CYS A 177 -21.56 6.67 -8.15
CA CYS A 177 -21.39 5.36 -7.57
C CYS A 177 -22.46 5.11 -6.50
N TYR A 178 -23.18 4.01 -6.61
CA TYR A 178 -24.24 3.62 -5.67
C TYR A 178 -23.79 2.49 -4.73
N GLY A 179 -22.63 1.91 -4.94
CA GLY A 179 -22.09 0.77 -4.21
C GLY A 179 -21.47 -0.26 -5.15
N ALA A 180 -21.59 -1.53 -4.82
CA ALA A 180 -21.00 -2.62 -5.60
C ALA A 180 -21.83 -3.91 -5.55
N TYR A 181 -21.65 -4.77 -6.56
CA TYR A 181 -22.01 -6.17 -6.49
C TYR A 181 -20.90 -6.96 -5.79
N ILE A 182 -21.31 -7.77 -4.82
CA ILE A 182 -20.40 -8.57 -4.00
C ILE A 182 -20.76 -10.05 -4.17
N LEU A 183 -19.80 -10.83 -4.65
CA LEU A 183 -19.90 -12.28 -4.81
C LEU A 183 -19.42 -12.97 -3.54
N ASP A 184 -20.22 -13.89 -3.04
CA ASP A 184 -19.77 -14.93 -2.13
C ASP A 184 -19.25 -16.14 -2.93
N PRO A 185 -17.93 -16.38 -2.97
CA PRO A 185 -17.36 -17.47 -3.75
C PRO A 185 -17.78 -18.86 -3.28
N LYS A 186 -18.17 -19.01 -2.00
CA LYS A 186 -18.59 -20.30 -1.44
C LYS A 186 -19.96 -20.73 -1.94
N THR A 187 -20.87 -19.77 -2.06
CA THR A 187 -22.27 -20.05 -2.46
C THR A 187 -22.55 -19.70 -3.92
N GLY A 188 -21.65 -18.98 -4.59
CA GLY A 188 -21.85 -18.42 -5.92
C GLY A 188 -22.89 -17.28 -5.99
N LYS A 189 -23.38 -16.81 -4.84
CA LYS A 189 -24.40 -15.79 -4.75
C LYS A 189 -23.81 -14.39 -4.86
N VAL A 190 -24.46 -13.54 -5.67
CA VAL A 190 -24.11 -12.12 -5.78
C VAL A 190 -25.14 -11.29 -5.03
N ASP A 191 -24.64 -10.52 -4.08
CA ASP A 191 -25.44 -9.56 -3.31
C ASP A 191 -25.16 -8.12 -3.74
N THR A 192 -26.14 -7.24 -3.56
CA THR A 192 -26.02 -5.80 -3.86
C THR A 192 -25.72 -5.04 -2.57
N TYR A 193 -24.57 -4.38 -2.52
CA TYR A 193 -24.20 -3.52 -1.39
C TYR A 193 -24.29 -2.06 -1.82
N LEU A 194 -25.27 -1.35 -1.25
CA LEU A 194 -25.49 0.07 -1.52
C LEU A 194 -24.84 0.92 -0.43
N ALA A 195 -24.18 2.00 -0.83
CA ALA A 195 -23.54 2.92 0.09
C ALA A 195 -23.61 4.37 -0.43
N LYS A 196 -23.57 5.33 0.50
CA LYS A 196 -23.48 6.77 0.17
C LYS A 196 -22.09 7.12 -0.36
N VAL A 197 -21.05 6.45 0.17
CA VAL A 197 -19.66 6.60 -0.24
C VAL A 197 -19.05 5.21 -0.41
N THR A 198 -18.33 5.00 -1.52
CA THR A 198 -17.56 3.77 -1.76
C THR A 198 -16.08 4.13 -1.89
N LEU A 199 -15.24 3.55 -1.05
CA LEU A 199 -13.78 3.63 -1.16
C LEU A 199 -13.24 2.39 -1.86
N MET A 200 -12.47 2.60 -2.92
CA MET A 200 -11.66 1.58 -3.56
C MET A 200 -10.27 1.59 -2.95
N ALA A 201 -9.96 0.63 -2.07
CA ALA A 201 -8.68 0.45 -1.39
C ALA A 201 -8.05 -0.92 -1.70
N THR A 202 -8.20 -1.38 -2.95
CA THR A 202 -7.96 -2.75 -3.40
C THR A 202 -6.48 -3.08 -3.66
N GLY A 203 -5.57 -2.16 -3.38
CA GLY A 203 -4.14 -2.34 -3.61
C GLY A 203 -3.77 -2.39 -5.10
N GLY A 204 -2.61 -2.95 -5.38
CA GLY A 204 -2.00 -2.97 -6.69
C GLY A 204 -2.25 -4.25 -7.49
N VAL A 205 -1.34 -4.52 -8.44
CA VAL A 205 -1.50 -5.53 -9.48
C VAL A 205 -0.27 -6.47 -9.57
N GLY A 206 0.59 -6.48 -8.55
CA GLY A 206 1.88 -7.19 -8.59
C GLY A 206 1.78 -8.70 -8.81
N ALA A 207 0.64 -9.34 -8.51
CA ALA A 207 0.46 -10.77 -8.72
C ALA A 207 0.30 -11.19 -10.21
N ILE A 208 0.23 -10.25 -11.17
CA ILE A 208 0.28 -10.57 -12.60
C ILE A 208 1.69 -11.00 -13.04
N TYR A 209 2.72 -10.62 -12.31
CA TYR A 209 4.09 -11.00 -12.59
C TYR A 209 4.37 -12.44 -12.12
N LYS A 210 5.19 -13.18 -12.88
CA LYS A 210 5.57 -14.55 -12.55
C LYS A 210 6.31 -14.63 -11.22
N THR A 211 7.26 -13.71 -11.01
CA THR A 211 7.98 -13.53 -9.74
C THR A 211 7.47 -12.25 -9.06
N THR A 212 6.98 -12.37 -7.85
CA THR A 212 6.40 -11.26 -7.11
C THR A 212 6.57 -11.46 -5.62
N THR A 213 6.78 -10.37 -4.88
CA THR A 213 6.76 -10.34 -3.42
C THR A 213 5.38 -9.91 -2.88
N ASN A 214 4.43 -9.62 -3.77
CA ASN A 214 3.06 -9.28 -3.40
C ASN A 214 2.24 -10.54 -3.08
N PRO A 215 1.27 -10.48 -2.15
CA PRO A 215 0.33 -11.57 -1.94
C PRO A 215 -0.44 -11.88 -3.24
N LEU A 216 -0.84 -13.13 -3.40
CA LEU A 216 -1.49 -13.59 -4.65
C LEU A 216 -2.84 -12.91 -4.91
N VAL A 217 -3.40 -12.26 -3.90
CA VAL A 217 -4.62 -11.45 -4.02
C VAL A 217 -4.41 -10.09 -4.70
N ALA A 218 -3.17 -9.66 -4.95
CA ALA A 218 -2.86 -8.38 -5.59
C ALA A 218 -3.03 -8.45 -7.14
N THR A 219 -4.25 -8.66 -7.61
CA THR A 219 -4.60 -8.97 -9.01
C THR A 219 -5.18 -7.79 -9.80
N GLY A 220 -5.27 -6.59 -9.20
CA GLY A 220 -5.72 -5.38 -9.91
C GLY A 220 -7.24 -5.28 -10.12
N ASP A 221 -8.04 -6.03 -9.39
CA ASP A 221 -9.50 -6.10 -9.58
C ASP A 221 -10.17 -4.72 -9.46
N GLY A 222 -9.75 -3.92 -8.48
CA GLY A 222 -10.30 -2.56 -8.30
C GLY A 222 -9.99 -1.64 -9.47
N ILE A 223 -8.79 -1.74 -10.04
CA ILE A 223 -8.40 -0.98 -11.23
C ILE A 223 -9.35 -1.35 -12.39
N ALA A 224 -9.57 -2.64 -12.61
CA ALA A 224 -10.48 -3.13 -13.64
C ALA A 224 -11.93 -2.67 -13.41
N MET A 225 -12.41 -2.71 -12.17
CA MET A 225 -13.77 -2.23 -11.83
C MET A 225 -13.92 -0.73 -12.08
N VAL A 226 -12.96 0.09 -11.67
CA VAL A 226 -12.98 1.55 -11.90
C VAL A 226 -12.94 1.85 -13.40
N TYR A 227 -12.10 1.13 -14.16
CA TYR A 227 -12.06 1.29 -15.61
C TYR A 227 -13.41 0.97 -16.29
N ARG A 228 -14.06 -0.15 -15.90
CA ARG A 228 -15.39 -0.52 -16.42
C ARG A 228 -16.45 0.50 -16.04
N ALA A 229 -16.40 1.04 -14.83
CA ALA A 229 -17.29 2.11 -14.34
C ALA A 229 -17.03 3.47 -15.01
N LYS A 230 -16.09 3.57 -15.97
CA LYS A 230 -15.65 4.79 -16.66
C LYS A 230 -14.97 5.82 -15.77
N GLY A 231 -14.50 5.39 -14.59
CA GLY A 231 -13.64 6.21 -13.73
C GLY A 231 -12.25 6.42 -14.34
N THR A 232 -11.54 7.43 -13.86
CA THR A 232 -10.18 7.73 -14.29
C THR A 232 -9.21 6.72 -13.68
N VAL A 233 -8.38 6.12 -14.54
CA VAL A 233 -7.22 5.30 -14.16
C VAL A 233 -5.99 5.98 -14.72
N LYS A 234 -4.96 6.17 -13.88
CA LYS A 234 -3.77 6.96 -14.22
C LYS A 234 -2.51 6.23 -13.76
N ASP A 235 -1.39 6.53 -14.41
CA ASP A 235 -0.04 6.10 -14.05
C ASP A 235 0.14 4.55 -14.02
N MET A 236 -0.57 3.85 -14.90
CA MET A 236 -0.57 2.37 -14.95
C MET A 236 0.73 1.76 -15.46
N GLU A 237 1.58 2.56 -16.10
CA GLU A 237 2.91 2.19 -16.56
C GLU A 237 3.93 2.08 -15.42
N PHE A 238 3.65 2.68 -14.26
CA PHE A 238 4.58 2.69 -13.14
C PHE A 238 4.36 1.48 -12.23
N VAL A 239 5.33 0.56 -12.23
CA VAL A 239 5.41 -0.57 -11.32
C VAL A 239 6.77 -0.56 -10.64
N GLN A 240 6.80 -0.55 -9.31
CA GLN A 240 8.05 -0.65 -8.57
C GLN A 240 8.44 -2.11 -8.42
N PHE A 241 9.62 -2.47 -8.93
CA PHE A 241 10.25 -3.76 -8.67
C PHE A 241 11.14 -3.66 -7.43
N HIS A 242 10.91 -4.54 -6.44
CA HIS A 242 11.84 -4.67 -5.32
C HIS A 242 13.11 -5.38 -5.82
N PRO A 243 14.30 -4.80 -5.60
CA PRO A 243 15.52 -5.31 -6.21
C PRO A 243 15.99 -6.66 -5.67
N THR A 244 15.58 -7.03 -4.44
CA THR A 244 16.07 -8.24 -3.78
C THR A 244 14.93 -9.11 -3.25
N ALA A 245 14.85 -10.34 -3.76
CA ALA A 245 13.98 -11.40 -3.27
C ALA A 245 14.75 -12.71 -3.17
N LEU A 246 14.36 -13.58 -2.25
CA LEU A 246 14.95 -14.91 -2.12
C LEU A 246 14.59 -15.74 -3.36
N TYR A 247 15.62 -16.24 -4.04
CA TYR A 247 15.41 -17.17 -5.14
C TYR A 247 15.13 -18.58 -4.60
N HIS A 248 13.86 -18.95 -4.59
CA HIS A 248 13.39 -20.30 -4.28
C HIS A 248 12.33 -20.70 -5.32
N PRO A 249 12.70 -21.49 -6.33
CA PRO A 249 11.78 -21.86 -7.42
C PRO A 249 10.52 -22.55 -6.90
N GLY A 250 9.36 -22.04 -7.27
CA GLY A 250 8.05 -22.57 -6.88
C GLY A 250 7.35 -21.79 -5.78
N ASP A 251 8.06 -20.99 -4.99
CA ASP A 251 7.45 -20.15 -3.96
C ASP A 251 6.73 -18.94 -4.58
N ARG A 252 5.49 -18.74 -4.20
CA ARG A 252 4.69 -17.55 -4.54
C ARG A 252 3.80 -17.15 -3.33
N PRO A 253 3.92 -15.94 -2.82
CA PRO A 253 4.88 -14.89 -3.21
C PRO A 253 6.33 -15.27 -2.86
N SER A 254 7.30 -14.68 -3.57
CA SER A 254 8.70 -14.81 -3.23
C SER A 254 8.98 -14.06 -1.92
N PHE A 255 9.85 -14.63 -1.08
CA PHE A 255 10.24 -13.96 0.17
C PHE A 255 11.05 -12.69 -0.13
N LEU A 256 10.58 -11.55 0.38
CA LEU A 256 11.24 -10.26 0.22
C LEU A 256 12.48 -10.21 1.13
N ILE A 257 13.64 -9.90 0.57
CA ILE A 257 14.85 -9.57 1.34
C ILE A 257 14.84 -8.07 1.61
N THR A 258 14.68 -7.72 2.88
CA THR A 258 14.51 -6.33 3.31
C THR A 258 15.63 -5.40 2.83
N GLU A 259 15.29 -4.16 2.51
CA GLU A 259 16.26 -3.13 2.16
C GLU A 259 17.21 -2.80 3.31
N ALA A 260 16.79 -3.01 4.55
CA ALA A 260 17.60 -2.85 5.74
C ALA A 260 18.91 -3.65 5.68
N MET A 261 18.92 -4.83 5.03
CA MET A 261 20.15 -5.60 4.82
C MET A 261 21.23 -4.76 4.12
N ARG A 262 20.86 -3.98 3.12
CA ARG A 262 21.79 -3.06 2.42
C ARG A 262 22.12 -1.85 3.28
N GLY A 263 21.16 -1.35 4.05
CA GLY A 263 21.35 -0.28 5.04
C GLY A 263 22.39 -0.64 6.12
N TYR A 264 22.40 -1.90 6.55
CA TYR A 264 23.39 -2.43 7.51
C TYR A 264 24.71 -2.90 6.87
N GLY A 265 24.96 -2.55 5.62
CA GLY A 265 26.24 -2.81 4.94
C GLY A 265 26.25 -4.04 4.06
N GLY A 266 25.11 -4.65 3.76
CA GLY A 266 25.00 -5.73 2.78
C GLY A 266 25.40 -5.25 1.39
N VAL A 267 26.30 -5.98 0.72
CA VAL A 267 26.84 -5.63 -0.60
C VAL A 267 26.33 -6.59 -1.67
N LEU A 268 25.84 -6.05 -2.76
CA LEU A 268 25.40 -6.82 -3.91
C LEU A 268 26.62 -7.35 -4.67
N ARG A 269 26.60 -8.66 -4.97
CA ARG A 269 27.67 -9.36 -5.68
C ARG A 269 27.08 -10.27 -6.75
N THR A 270 27.82 -10.42 -7.83
CA THR A 270 27.57 -11.45 -8.85
C THR A 270 27.80 -12.86 -8.30
N MET A 271 27.39 -13.89 -9.05
CA MET A 271 27.58 -15.31 -8.63
C MET A 271 29.05 -15.69 -8.41
N ASP A 272 29.98 -15.03 -9.08
CA ASP A 272 31.44 -15.19 -8.88
C ASP A 272 32.03 -14.29 -7.78
N GLY A 273 31.16 -13.64 -7.00
CA GLY A 273 31.54 -12.89 -5.80
C GLY A 273 32.01 -11.45 -6.04
N LYS A 274 31.93 -10.93 -7.27
CA LYS A 274 32.38 -9.57 -7.59
C LYS A 274 31.31 -8.52 -7.27
N GLU A 275 31.72 -7.43 -6.71
CA GLU A 275 30.87 -6.23 -6.56
C GLU A 275 30.68 -5.56 -7.90
N PHE A 276 29.48 -5.07 -8.18
CA PHE A 276 29.15 -4.49 -9.50
C PHE A 276 28.50 -3.11 -9.44
N MET A 277 27.91 -2.70 -8.32
CA MET A 277 27.15 -1.46 -8.23
C MET A 277 27.95 -0.19 -8.55
N GLN A 278 29.28 -0.19 -8.36
CA GLN A 278 30.16 0.92 -8.73
C GLN A 278 30.15 1.27 -10.23
N LYS A 279 29.67 0.35 -11.09
CA LYS A 279 29.49 0.61 -12.53
C LYS A 279 28.26 1.47 -12.83
N TYR A 280 27.30 1.52 -11.89
CA TYR A 280 25.95 2.03 -12.10
C TYR A 280 25.66 3.30 -11.32
N ASP A 281 26.08 3.38 -10.04
CA ASP A 281 25.76 4.51 -9.18
C ASP A 281 26.80 4.71 -8.07
N PRO A 282 27.22 5.96 -7.77
CA PRO A 282 28.19 6.25 -6.72
C PRO A 282 27.69 5.91 -5.30
N ARG A 283 26.38 5.79 -5.09
CA ARG A 283 25.78 5.37 -3.82
C ARG A 283 25.85 3.86 -3.62
N LEU A 284 26.37 3.11 -4.58
CA LEU A 284 26.56 1.67 -4.55
C LEU A 284 25.24 0.93 -4.25
N SER A 285 25.29 -0.06 -3.32
CA SER A 285 24.11 -0.85 -2.94
C SER A 285 22.98 -0.04 -2.25
N LEU A 286 23.22 1.23 -1.90
CA LEU A 286 22.25 2.16 -1.34
C LEU A 286 21.65 3.11 -2.39
N ALA A 287 21.89 2.89 -3.68
CA ALA A 287 21.22 3.61 -4.74
C ALA A 287 19.68 3.35 -4.69
N PRO A 288 18.84 4.23 -5.26
CA PRO A 288 17.40 4.03 -5.40
C PRO A 288 17.04 2.68 -6.01
N ARG A 289 15.88 2.15 -5.62
CA ARG A 289 15.45 0.78 -5.98
C ARG A 289 15.43 0.50 -7.47
N ASP A 290 15.03 1.47 -8.27
CA ASP A 290 14.98 1.35 -9.73
C ASP A 290 16.37 1.19 -10.35
N ILE A 291 17.36 1.94 -9.86
CA ILE A 291 18.76 1.83 -10.29
C ILE A 291 19.32 0.46 -9.90
N VAL A 292 19.10 0.05 -8.67
CA VAL A 292 19.56 -1.26 -8.17
C VAL A 292 18.91 -2.40 -8.95
N ALA A 293 17.60 -2.33 -9.19
CA ALA A 293 16.88 -3.38 -9.93
C ALA A 293 17.40 -3.50 -11.37
N ARG A 294 17.60 -2.38 -12.09
CA ARG A 294 18.19 -2.39 -13.45
C ARG A 294 19.63 -2.86 -13.46
N ALA A 295 20.43 -2.52 -12.43
CA ALA A 295 21.80 -3.00 -12.33
C ALA A 295 21.85 -4.52 -12.14
N ILE A 296 20.99 -5.09 -11.29
CA ILE A 296 20.86 -6.54 -11.11
C ILE A 296 20.46 -7.21 -12.41
N ASP A 297 19.42 -6.69 -13.09
CA ASP A 297 18.95 -7.25 -14.38
C ASP A 297 20.07 -7.26 -15.44
N ASN A 298 20.90 -6.22 -15.48
CA ASN A 298 22.05 -6.16 -16.42
C ASN A 298 23.20 -7.12 -16.07
N GLU A 299 23.34 -7.53 -14.82
CA GLU A 299 24.42 -8.46 -14.38
C GLU A 299 23.96 -9.94 -14.39
N MET A 300 22.65 -10.21 -14.55
CA MET A 300 22.07 -11.56 -14.67
C MET A 300 22.03 -12.07 -16.11
#